data_04c028721e2cb80c986d4a664533ae41
#
_entry.id   04c028721e2cb80c986d4a664533ae41
#
_cell.length_a   1.000
_cell.length_b   1.000
_cell.length_c   1.000
_cell.angle_alpha   90.00
_cell.angle_beta   90.00
_cell.angle_gamma   90.00
#
_symmetry.space_group_name_H-M   'P 1'
#
loop_
_entity.id
_entity.type
_entity.pdbx_description
1 polymer ?
#
loop_
_entity_poly.entity_id
_entity_poly.type
_entity_poly.pdbx_seq_one_letter_code
_entity_poly.pdbx_strand_id
1 'polypeptide(L)'
;MQEILDGFVFSLVGTQKKSGNTILSYKRDIAHYIAFLNEKGISDIKKTNRTTVLTYLLLLQKQGRAAATISRRLASLRSFYGYIQDSGVKMKDPTLNLEAPKVSRKVPGVLTTQETEILLSMPKLTSPKGYRDRAMLEVLYATGIKVSELINLNIQDVNLKQGYITCRSASHTRNLQMGRAAIYALRDYIEKARNTMIPSEDVKILFLNCNGTKLSRQGFWKILKGYGKEAGIKKEITPYTLRHSFAIHLMENGADLKFVSQMLGYTDTAAMQVYADILDSGMREEYQKSHPRA
;
A
#
# COMPACT_ATOMS: atom_id res chain seq x y z
N MET A 1 -6.72 -7.97 -31.13
CA MET A 1 -6.39 -7.10 -29.96
C MET A 1 -5.86 -7.88 -28.76
N GLN A 2 -6.27 -9.15 -28.56
CA GLN A 2 -5.74 -9.97 -27.44
C GLN A 2 -4.23 -10.20 -27.56
N GLU A 3 -3.73 -10.55 -28.74
CA GLU A 3 -2.29 -10.73 -28.98
C GLU A 3 -1.46 -9.48 -28.65
N ILE A 4 -2.01 -8.30 -28.96
CA ILE A 4 -1.33 -7.03 -28.65
C ILE A 4 -1.28 -6.82 -27.12
N LEU A 5 -2.34 -7.19 -26.39
CA LEU A 5 -2.36 -7.15 -24.93
C LEU A 5 -1.31 -8.10 -24.34
N ASP A 6 -1.22 -9.32 -24.86
CA ASP A 6 -0.28 -10.31 -24.32
C ASP A 6 1.17 -9.91 -24.61
N GLY A 7 1.47 -9.37 -25.80
CA GLY A 7 2.76 -8.78 -26.14
C GLY A 7 3.11 -7.58 -25.27
N PHE A 8 2.16 -6.70 -24.99
CA PHE A 8 2.35 -5.59 -24.05
C PHE A 8 2.69 -6.08 -22.64
N VAL A 9 1.96 -7.06 -22.13
CA VAL A 9 2.24 -7.66 -20.82
C VAL A 9 3.65 -8.24 -20.78
N PHE A 10 4.07 -8.93 -21.83
CA PHE A 10 5.43 -9.45 -21.95
C PHE A 10 6.49 -8.33 -21.93
N SER A 11 6.27 -7.22 -22.63
CA SER A 11 7.17 -6.06 -22.58
C SER A 11 7.29 -5.42 -21.21
N LEU A 12 6.19 -5.37 -20.43
CA LEU A 12 6.21 -4.85 -19.06
C LEU A 12 7.12 -5.67 -18.14
N VAL A 13 7.20 -6.99 -18.37
CA VAL A 13 8.07 -7.89 -17.60
C VAL A 13 9.52 -7.75 -18.03
N GLY A 14 9.78 -7.86 -19.32
CA GLY A 14 11.12 -7.95 -19.89
C GLY A 14 11.81 -6.58 -19.97
N THR A 15 11.31 -5.71 -20.85
CA THR A 15 11.97 -4.44 -21.21
C THR A 15 11.77 -3.37 -20.15
N GLN A 16 10.55 -3.21 -19.62
CA GLN A 16 10.23 -2.13 -18.68
C GLN A 16 10.48 -2.50 -17.21
N LYS A 17 10.73 -3.77 -16.90
CA LYS A 17 11.00 -4.28 -15.54
C LYS A 17 10.02 -3.76 -14.47
N LYS A 18 8.73 -3.68 -14.81
CA LYS A 18 7.70 -3.20 -13.90
C LYS A 18 7.43 -4.20 -12.78
N SER A 19 6.98 -3.70 -11.63
CA SER A 19 6.56 -4.57 -10.52
C SER A 19 5.36 -5.45 -10.90
N GLY A 20 5.25 -6.65 -10.34
CA GLY A 20 4.14 -7.56 -10.60
C GLY A 20 2.76 -6.93 -10.38
N ASN A 21 2.60 -6.07 -9.36
CA ASN A 21 1.36 -5.34 -9.11
C ASN A 21 1.06 -4.31 -10.23
N THR A 22 2.09 -3.64 -10.74
CA THR A 22 1.94 -2.70 -11.87
C THR A 22 1.52 -3.45 -13.12
N ILE A 23 2.15 -4.59 -13.41
CA ILE A 23 1.83 -5.45 -14.56
C ILE A 23 0.37 -5.89 -14.50
N LEU A 24 -0.07 -6.44 -13.37
CA LEU A 24 -1.46 -6.88 -13.17
C LEU A 24 -2.46 -5.73 -13.30
N SER A 25 -2.12 -4.55 -12.79
CA SER A 25 -2.97 -3.36 -12.88
C SER A 25 -3.09 -2.88 -14.32
N TYR A 26 -1.97 -2.78 -15.03
CA TYR A 26 -1.94 -2.36 -16.43
C TYR A 26 -2.66 -3.36 -17.34
N LYS A 27 -2.44 -4.67 -17.14
CA LYS A 27 -3.17 -5.71 -17.87
C LYS A 27 -4.68 -5.53 -17.73
N ARG A 28 -5.19 -5.34 -16.50
CA ARG A 28 -6.62 -5.13 -16.25
C ARG A 28 -7.15 -3.83 -16.87
N ASP A 29 -6.36 -2.76 -16.81
CA ASP A 29 -6.74 -1.47 -17.36
C ASP A 29 -6.87 -1.54 -18.89
N ILE A 30 -5.90 -2.17 -19.56
CA ILE A 30 -5.91 -2.31 -21.02
C ILE A 30 -6.98 -3.30 -21.47
N ALA A 31 -7.19 -4.42 -20.76
CA ALA A 31 -8.29 -5.34 -21.05
C ALA A 31 -9.66 -4.62 -20.98
N HIS A 32 -9.85 -3.75 -19.98
CA HIS A 32 -11.08 -2.96 -19.87
C HIS A 32 -11.22 -1.93 -21.01
N TYR A 33 -10.11 -1.34 -21.45
CA TYR A 33 -10.11 -0.44 -22.61
C TYR A 33 -10.42 -1.17 -23.91
N ILE A 34 -9.85 -2.35 -24.14
CA ILE A 34 -10.15 -3.21 -25.28
C ILE A 34 -11.63 -3.60 -25.32
N ALA A 35 -12.22 -3.94 -24.17
CA ALA A 35 -13.66 -4.20 -24.08
C ALA A 35 -14.49 -2.99 -24.51
N PHE A 36 -14.15 -1.79 -24.05
CA PHE A 36 -14.77 -0.55 -24.50
C PHE A 36 -14.63 -0.33 -26.01
N LEU A 37 -13.48 -0.58 -26.61
CA LEU A 37 -13.28 -0.47 -28.06
C LEU A 37 -14.19 -1.43 -28.82
N ASN A 38 -14.29 -2.68 -28.36
CA ASN A 38 -15.15 -3.69 -28.96
C ASN A 38 -16.65 -3.26 -28.91
N GLU A 39 -17.10 -2.72 -27.78
CA GLU A 39 -18.45 -2.17 -27.63
C GLU A 39 -18.73 -1.00 -28.60
N LYS A 40 -17.68 -0.28 -29.00
CA LYS A 40 -17.75 0.81 -30.00
C LYS A 40 -17.55 0.33 -31.44
N GLY A 41 -17.43 -0.97 -31.67
CA GLY A 41 -17.17 -1.56 -32.99
C GLY A 41 -15.76 -1.29 -33.53
N ILE A 42 -14.81 -0.90 -32.68
CA ILE A 42 -13.42 -0.64 -33.07
C ILE A 42 -12.62 -1.91 -32.85
N SER A 43 -12.42 -2.67 -33.89
CA SER A 43 -11.65 -3.94 -33.90
C SER A 43 -10.17 -3.76 -34.18
N ASP A 44 -9.76 -2.63 -34.78
CA ASP A 44 -8.37 -2.31 -35.07
C ASP A 44 -7.87 -1.15 -34.24
N ILE A 45 -6.79 -1.38 -33.50
CA ILE A 45 -6.17 -0.38 -32.61
C ILE A 45 -5.68 0.86 -33.38
N LYS A 46 -5.33 0.71 -34.68
CA LYS A 46 -4.91 1.83 -35.54
C LYS A 46 -6.01 2.84 -35.82
N LYS A 47 -7.27 2.42 -35.67
CA LYS A 47 -8.44 3.31 -35.83
C LYS A 47 -8.74 4.16 -34.59
N THR A 48 -8.00 3.93 -33.50
CA THR A 48 -8.16 4.74 -32.29
C THR A 48 -7.49 6.11 -32.45
N ASN A 49 -8.11 7.13 -31.87
CA ASN A 49 -7.61 8.49 -31.92
C ASN A 49 -7.83 9.18 -30.55
N ARG A 50 -7.41 10.43 -30.42
CA ARG A 50 -7.57 11.22 -29.20
C ARG A 50 -9.00 11.23 -28.69
N THR A 51 -9.99 11.38 -29.57
CA THR A 51 -11.40 11.37 -29.22
C THR A 51 -11.84 10.04 -28.60
N THR A 52 -11.35 8.92 -29.16
CA THR A 52 -11.62 7.57 -28.63
C THR A 52 -11.14 7.44 -27.18
N VAL A 53 -9.90 7.86 -26.88
CA VAL A 53 -9.36 7.80 -25.52
C VAL A 53 -10.08 8.76 -24.59
N LEU A 54 -10.36 9.97 -25.05
CA LEU A 54 -11.11 10.96 -24.24
C LEU A 54 -12.52 10.45 -23.89
N THR A 55 -13.25 9.89 -24.86
CA THR A 55 -14.57 9.28 -24.64
C THR A 55 -14.50 8.16 -23.57
N TYR A 56 -13.44 7.33 -23.60
CA TYR A 56 -13.23 6.30 -22.59
C TYR A 56 -13.00 6.90 -21.21
N LEU A 57 -12.16 7.95 -21.08
CA LEU A 57 -11.90 8.61 -19.80
C LEU A 57 -13.15 9.28 -19.23
N LEU A 58 -13.95 9.93 -20.10
CA LEU A 58 -15.24 10.53 -19.73
C LEU A 58 -16.26 9.47 -19.29
N LEU A 59 -16.31 8.31 -19.94
CA LEU A 59 -17.12 7.18 -19.50
C LEU A 59 -16.76 6.74 -18.07
N LEU A 60 -15.46 6.62 -17.78
CA LEU A 60 -15.00 6.29 -16.43
C LEU A 60 -15.42 7.33 -15.39
N GLN A 61 -15.33 8.59 -15.75
CA GLN A 61 -15.78 9.69 -14.89
C GLN A 61 -17.29 9.63 -14.64
N LYS A 62 -18.08 9.40 -15.69
CA LYS A 62 -19.54 9.22 -15.59
C LYS A 62 -19.93 8.01 -14.74
N GLN A 63 -19.11 6.96 -14.74
CA GLN A 63 -19.26 5.78 -13.86
C GLN A 63 -18.84 6.06 -12.40
N GLY A 64 -18.46 7.28 -12.03
CA GLY A 64 -18.04 7.63 -10.68
C GLY A 64 -16.66 7.09 -10.27
N ARG A 65 -15.79 6.76 -11.25
CA ARG A 65 -14.44 6.30 -10.91
C ARG A 65 -13.61 7.43 -10.32
N ALA A 66 -12.88 7.11 -9.25
CA ALA A 66 -12.00 8.08 -8.57
C ALA A 66 -10.94 8.66 -9.54
N ALA A 67 -10.60 9.95 -9.38
CA ALA A 67 -9.58 10.64 -10.17
C ALA A 67 -8.25 9.87 -10.24
N ALA A 68 -7.80 9.30 -9.12
CA ALA A 68 -6.58 8.47 -9.06
C ALA A 68 -6.67 7.21 -9.96
N THR A 69 -7.86 6.60 -10.07
CA THR A 69 -8.09 5.46 -10.95
C THR A 69 -8.02 5.87 -12.42
N ILE A 70 -8.62 7.02 -12.77
CA ILE A 70 -8.61 7.56 -14.13
C ILE A 70 -7.17 7.94 -14.52
N SER A 71 -6.43 8.61 -13.64
CA SER A 71 -5.02 8.97 -13.85
C SER A 71 -4.14 7.73 -14.08
N ARG A 72 -4.32 6.67 -13.28
CA ARG A 72 -3.60 5.42 -13.46
C ARG A 72 -3.93 4.76 -14.80
N ARG A 73 -5.22 4.75 -15.19
CA ARG A 73 -5.63 4.19 -16.49
C ARG A 73 -5.08 4.97 -17.67
N LEU A 74 -5.00 6.29 -17.58
CA LEU A 74 -4.32 7.08 -18.60
C LEU A 74 -2.83 6.76 -18.66
N ALA A 75 -2.17 6.57 -17.53
CA ALA A 75 -0.77 6.14 -17.50
C ALA A 75 -0.56 4.75 -18.14
N SER A 76 -1.47 3.80 -17.88
CA SER A 76 -1.41 2.47 -18.52
C SER A 76 -1.66 2.55 -20.02
N LEU A 77 -2.57 3.43 -20.50
CA LEU A 77 -2.78 3.67 -21.92
C LEU A 77 -1.55 4.29 -22.60
N ARG A 78 -0.91 5.26 -21.99
CA ARG A 78 0.34 5.83 -22.51
C ARG A 78 1.42 4.76 -22.68
N SER A 79 1.59 3.92 -21.65
CA SER A 79 2.55 2.81 -21.73
C SER A 79 2.18 1.80 -22.83
N PHE A 80 0.89 1.55 -23.03
CA PHE A 80 0.38 0.64 -24.06
C PHE A 80 0.58 1.18 -25.46
N TYR A 81 0.25 2.44 -25.72
CA TYR A 81 0.45 3.04 -27.04
C TYR A 81 1.94 3.27 -27.35
N GLY A 82 2.76 3.57 -26.36
CA GLY A 82 4.23 3.57 -26.51
C GLY A 82 4.74 2.19 -26.98
N TYR A 83 4.30 1.12 -26.30
CA TYR A 83 4.65 -0.25 -26.74
C TYR A 83 4.22 -0.54 -28.18
N ILE A 84 3.01 -0.12 -28.61
CA ILE A 84 2.53 -0.32 -29.98
C ILE A 84 3.43 0.41 -30.98
N GLN A 85 3.84 1.63 -30.70
CA GLN A 85 4.76 2.39 -31.56
C GLN A 85 6.15 1.74 -31.61
N ASP A 86 6.68 1.31 -30.47
CA ASP A 86 7.98 0.61 -30.37
C ASP A 86 7.97 -0.73 -31.12
N SER A 87 6.79 -1.36 -31.26
CA SER A 87 6.60 -2.57 -32.07
C SER A 87 6.52 -2.31 -33.60
N GLY A 88 6.80 -1.07 -34.04
CA GLY A 88 6.85 -0.71 -35.45
C GLY A 88 5.48 -0.36 -36.07
N VAL A 89 4.42 -0.29 -35.29
CA VAL A 89 3.10 0.11 -35.79
C VAL A 89 3.05 1.62 -36.01
N LYS A 90 2.97 2.04 -37.25
CA LYS A 90 2.85 3.47 -37.62
C LYS A 90 1.46 3.99 -37.27
N MET A 91 1.33 4.72 -36.17
CA MET A 91 0.13 5.45 -35.77
C MET A 91 0.49 6.66 -34.89
N LYS A 92 -0.38 7.66 -34.87
CA LYS A 92 -0.25 8.78 -33.95
C LYS A 92 -0.69 8.33 -32.56
N ASP A 93 0.10 8.66 -31.52
CA ASP A 93 -0.27 8.35 -30.13
C ASP A 93 -1.56 9.10 -29.74
N PRO A 94 -2.68 8.38 -29.49
CA PRO A 94 -3.94 9.01 -29.14
C PRO A 94 -3.97 9.55 -27.69
N THR A 95 -2.95 9.27 -26.90
CA THR A 95 -2.82 9.75 -25.51
C THR A 95 -2.04 11.05 -25.41
N LEU A 96 -1.46 11.50 -26.52
CA LEU A 96 -0.63 12.70 -26.53
C LEU A 96 -1.45 13.93 -26.10
N ASN A 97 -0.88 14.76 -25.21
CA ASN A 97 -1.50 15.97 -24.69
C ASN A 97 -2.86 15.76 -23.97
N LEU A 98 -3.15 14.54 -23.51
CA LEU A 98 -4.26 14.32 -22.58
C LEU A 98 -3.77 14.55 -21.16
N GLU A 99 -4.45 15.39 -20.42
CA GLU A 99 -4.12 15.63 -19.02
C GLU A 99 -4.88 14.66 -18.11
N ALA A 100 -4.18 14.15 -17.12
CA ALA A 100 -4.81 13.37 -16.07
C ALA A 100 -5.61 14.29 -15.15
N PRO A 101 -6.78 13.86 -14.63
CA PRO A 101 -7.50 14.64 -13.64
C PRO A 101 -6.62 14.87 -12.41
N LYS A 102 -6.64 16.08 -11.87
CA LYS A 102 -5.93 16.42 -10.64
C LYS A 102 -6.42 15.53 -9.51
N VAL A 103 -5.50 14.79 -8.92
CA VAL A 103 -5.77 13.97 -7.73
C VAL A 103 -5.53 14.84 -6.52
N SER A 104 -6.58 15.21 -5.80
CA SER A 104 -6.42 15.84 -4.49
C SER A 104 -5.80 14.80 -3.54
N ARG A 105 -4.61 15.09 -3.03
CA ARG A 105 -4.00 14.28 -1.98
C ARG A 105 -4.79 14.53 -0.70
N LYS A 106 -5.57 13.56 -0.27
CA LYS A 106 -6.16 13.61 1.08
C LYS A 106 -5.03 13.52 2.07
N VAL A 107 -5.05 14.38 3.07
CA VAL A 107 -4.15 14.28 4.22
C VAL A 107 -4.38 12.89 4.85
N PRO A 108 -3.35 12.07 5.01
CA PRO A 108 -3.51 10.76 5.61
C PRO A 108 -4.07 10.88 7.03
N GLY A 109 -5.01 10.02 7.39
CA GLY A 109 -5.47 9.92 8.77
C GLY A 109 -4.33 9.44 9.66
N VAL A 110 -4.01 10.22 10.68
CA VAL A 110 -3.04 9.89 11.73
C VAL A 110 -3.80 9.69 13.03
N LEU A 111 -3.46 8.65 13.79
CA LEU A 111 -3.97 8.44 15.14
C LEU A 111 -3.12 9.27 16.13
N THR A 112 -3.72 9.75 17.19
CA THR A 112 -2.96 10.27 18.32
C THR A 112 -2.20 9.14 19.03
N THR A 113 -1.21 9.47 19.85
CA THR A 113 -0.51 8.47 20.65
C THR A 113 -1.49 7.68 21.53
N GLN A 114 -2.45 8.37 22.18
CA GLN A 114 -3.49 7.72 22.98
C GLN A 114 -4.40 6.79 22.17
N GLU A 115 -4.91 7.22 20.99
CA GLU A 115 -5.70 6.38 20.10
C GLU A 115 -4.91 5.15 19.66
N THR A 116 -3.60 5.31 19.42
CA THR A 116 -2.72 4.21 19.04
C THR A 116 -2.55 3.22 20.19
N GLU A 117 -2.27 3.67 21.40
CA GLU A 117 -2.14 2.82 22.61
C GLU A 117 -3.42 2.02 22.88
N ILE A 118 -4.58 2.69 22.79
CA ILE A 118 -5.88 2.02 22.94
C ILE A 118 -6.02 0.94 21.88
N LEU A 119 -5.78 1.26 20.60
CA LEU A 119 -5.90 0.31 19.48
C LEU A 119 -4.97 -0.89 19.67
N LEU A 120 -3.72 -0.67 20.05
CA LEU A 120 -2.75 -1.74 20.29
C LEU A 120 -3.18 -2.63 21.47
N SER A 121 -3.86 -2.12 22.47
CA SER A 121 -4.32 -2.87 23.65
C SER A 121 -5.59 -3.71 23.41
N MET A 122 -6.32 -3.49 22.32
CA MET A 122 -7.60 -4.17 22.05
C MET A 122 -7.51 -5.71 21.93
N PRO A 123 -6.48 -6.30 21.30
CA PRO A 123 -6.41 -7.76 21.16
C PRO A 123 -6.30 -8.44 22.54
N LYS A 124 -7.31 -9.25 22.88
CA LYS A 124 -7.32 -10.01 24.16
C LYS A 124 -6.39 -11.22 24.06
N LEU A 125 -5.45 -11.33 24.99
CA LEU A 125 -4.45 -12.42 25.04
C LEU A 125 -5.01 -13.71 25.63
N THR A 126 -6.25 -14.05 25.30
CA THR A 126 -6.94 -15.27 25.75
C THR A 126 -7.12 -16.31 24.65
N SER A 127 -6.68 -16.00 23.44
CA SER A 127 -6.80 -16.88 22.28
C SER A 127 -5.61 -16.75 21.34
N PRO A 128 -5.29 -17.77 20.55
CA PRO A 128 -4.21 -17.70 19.56
C PRO A 128 -4.36 -16.53 18.57
N LYS A 129 -5.60 -16.19 18.19
CA LYS A 129 -5.90 -15.02 17.37
C LYS A 129 -5.51 -13.71 18.07
N GLY A 130 -5.82 -13.58 19.35
CA GLY A 130 -5.50 -12.37 20.11
C GLY A 130 -4.00 -12.14 20.21
N TYR A 131 -3.20 -13.17 20.50
CA TYR A 131 -1.74 -13.09 20.50
C TYR A 131 -1.19 -12.71 19.11
N ARG A 132 -1.70 -13.34 18.05
CA ARG A 132 -1.32 -13.00 16.68
C ARG A 132 -1.62 -11.55 16.35
N ASP A 133 -2.84 -11.11 16.62
CA ASP A 133 -3.33 -9.78 16.25
C ASP A 133 -2.55 -8.71 17.02
N ARG A 134 -2.28 -8.93 18.32
CA ARG A 134 -1.43 -8.06 19.13
C ARG A 134 -0.03 -7.94 18.52
N ALA A 135 0.61 -9.07 18.21
CA ALA A 135 1.94 -9.08 17.60
C ALA A 135 1.96 -8.36 16.25
N MET A 136 0.95 -8.55 15.41
CA MET A 136 0.86 -7.86 14.11
C MET A 136 0.71 -6.35 14.28
N LEU A 137 -0.13 -5.88 15.18
CA LEU A 137 -0.33 -4.45 15.44
C LEU A 137 0.93 -3.80 16.01
N GLU A 138 1.56 -4.44 16.99
CA GLU A 138 2.80 -3.96 17.61
C GLU A 138 3.95 -3.88 16.59
N VAL A 139 4.16 -4.93 15.79
CA VAL A 139 5.20 -4.93 14.75
C VAL A 139 4.92 -3.84 13.70
N LEU A 140 3.66 -3.70 13.26
CA LEU A 140 3.28 -2.69 12.27
C LEU A 140 3.57 -1.27 12.78
N TYR A 141 3.21 -0.98 14.03
CA TYR A 141 3.43 0.33 14.63
C TYR A 141 4.90 0.58 15.00
N ALA A 142 5.61 -0.43 15.51
CA ALA A 142 7.02 -0.26 15.88
C ALA A 142 7.96 -0.06 14.69
N THR A 143 7.59 -0.52 13.50
CA THR A 143 8.50 -0.57 12.34
C THR A 143 8.00 0.21 11.13
N GLY A 144 6.72 0.59 11.11
CA GLY A 144 6.08 1.17 9.94
C GLY A 144 6.11 0.28 8.69
N ILE A 145 6.31 -1.03 8.85
CA ILE A 145 6.35 -2.01 7.75
C ILE A 145 5.11 -1.95 6.86
N LYS A 146 5.23 -2.21 5.56
CA LYS A 146 4.04 -2.34 4.69
C LYS A 146 3.27 -3.62 5.05
N VAL A 147 1.93 -3.56 5.01
CA VAL A 147 1.11 -4.76 5.28
C VAL A 147 1.46 -5.93 4.37
N SER A 148 1.79 -5.66 3.12
CA SER A 148 2.25 -6.71 2.19
C SER A 148 3.56 -7.37 2.63
N GLU A 149 4.45 -6.64 3.28
CA GLU A 149 5.68 -7.17 3.85
C GLU A 149 5.37 -7.93 5.15
N LEU A 150 4.58 -7.33 6.06
CA LEU A 150 4.17 -7.95 7.32
C LEU A 150 3.55 -9.34 7.15
N ILE A 151 2.57 -9.49 6.26
CA ILE A 151 1.92 -10.78 6.00
C ILE A 151 2.78 -11.78 5.23
N ASN A 152 3.92 -11.34 4.68
CA ASN A 152 4.89 -12.18 3.99
C ASN A 152 6.10 -12.57 4.85
N LEU A 153 6.19 -12.05 6.09
CA LEU A 153 7.27 -12.45 6.99
C LEU A 153 7.25 -13.94 7.25
N ASN A 154 8.42 -14.55 7.25
CA ASN A 154 8.66 -15.90 7.73
C ASN A 154 9.19 -15.88 9.15
N ILE A 155 9.11 -17.00 9.85
CA ILE A 155 9.65 -17.14 11.21
C ILE A 155 11.17 -16.83 11.25
N GLN A 156 11.90 -17.22 10.23
CA GLN A 156 13.35 -16.98 10.08
C GLN A 156 13.71 -15.52 9.85
N ASP A 157 12.73 -14.65 9.47
CA ASP A 157 12.97 -13.22 9.29
C ASP A 157 12.97 -12.45 10.62
N VAL A 158 12.68 -13.14 11.73
CA VAL A 158 12.58 -12.56 13.07
C VAL A 158 13.84 -12.88 13.87
N ASN A 159 14.49 -11.84 14.39
CA ASN A 159 15.57 -11.95 15.35
C ASN A 159 15.18 -11.32 16.69
N LEU A 160 14.59 -12.12 17.57
CA LEU A 160 14.15 -11.64 18.89
C LEU A 160 15.30 -11.26 19.83
N LYS A 161 16.49 -11.87 19.68
CA LYS A 161 17.66 -11.56 20.51
C LYS A 161 18.20 -10.16 20.21
N GLN A 162 18.31 -9.83 18.93
CA GLN A 162 18.82 -8.54 18.46
C GLN A 162 17.70 -7.51 18.23
N GLY A 163 16.43 -7.92 18.36
CA GLY A 163 15.28 -7.03 18.32
C GLY A 163 14.98 -6.45 16.95
N TYR A 164 15.17 -7.19 15.87
CA TYR A 164 14.82 -6.73 14.52
C TYR A 164 14.07 -7.78 13.70
N ILE A 165 13.41 -7.30 12.65
CA ILE A 165 12.85 -8.11 11.56
C ILE A 165 13.52 -7.77 10.24
N THR A 166 13.73 -8.78 9.39
CA THR A 166 14.29 -8.62 8.05
C THR A 166 13.18 -8.54 7.01
N CYS A 167 13.02 -7.38 6.39
CA CYS A 167 12.09 -7.18 5.29
C CYS A 167 12.77 -7.37 3.95
N ARG A 168 12.33 -8.36 3.17
CA ARG A 168 12.81 -8.61 1.81
C ARG A 168 11.81 -8.08 0.80
N SER A 169 12.27 -7.21 -0.09
CA SER A 169 11.52 -6.76 -1.26
C SER A 169 12.25 -7.18 -2.54
N ALA A 170 11.61 -7.03 -3.68
CA ALA A 170 12.22 -7.37 -4.96
C ALA A 170 13.50 -6.56 -5.27
N SER A 171 13.64 -5.35 -4.70
CA SER A 171 14.74 -4.44 -4.99
C SER A 171 15.78 -4.34 -3.87
N HIS A 172 15.42 -4.62 -2.61
CA HIS A 172 16.34 -4.49 -1.47
C HIS A 172 15.84 -5.23 -0.23
N THR A 173 16.79 -5.57 0.62
CA THR A 173 16.54 -6.12 1.95
C THR A 173 16.89 -5.07 2.99
N ARG A 174 16.06 -4.92 4.04
CA ARG A 174 16.33 -4.02 5.16
C ARG A 174 15.95 -4.66 6.49
N ASN A 175 16.73 -4.36 7.51
CA ASN A 175 16.45 -4.74 8.89
C ASN A 175 15.73 -3.60 9.58
N LEU A 176 14.57 -3.89 10.18
CA LEU A 176 13.76 -2.95 10.92
C LEU A 176 13.86 -3.27 12.41
N GLN A 177 14.37 -2.34 13.19
CA GLN A 177 14.46 -2.46 14.64
C GLN A 177 13.07 -2.39 15.28
N MET A 178 12.87 -3.18 16.32
CA MET A 178 11.61 -3.24 17.08
C MET A 178 11.86 -2.75 18.52
N GLY A 179 10.88 -1.99 19.02
CA GLY A 179 10.84 -1.65 20.45
C GLY A 179 10.46 -2.87 21.32
N ARG A 180 10.67 -2.75 22.63
CA ARG A 180 10.41 -3.83 23.60
C ARG A 180 9.00 -4.41 23.51
N ALA A 181 7.97 -3.56 23.38
CA ALA A 181 6.58 -3.99 23.28
C ALA A 181 6.34 -4.95 22.10
N ALA A 182 6.86 -4.60 20.92
CA ALA A 182 6.75 -5.44 19.73
C ALA A 182 7.51 -6.76 19.88
N ILE A 183 8.71 -6.74 20.50
CA ILE A 183 9.50 -7.93 20.78
C ILE A 183 8.74 -8.87 21.73
N TYR A 184 8.17 -8.37 22.82
CA TYR A 184 7.40 -9.18 23.76
C TYR A 184 6.13 -9.75 23.12
N ALA A 185 5.35 -8.93 22.41
CA ALA A 185 4.15 -9.39 21.75
C ALA A 185 4.44 -10.47 20.69
N LEU A 186 5.54 -10.31 19.95
CA LEU A 186 5.95 -11.26 18.93
C LEU A 186 6.48 -12.57 19.54
N ARG A 187 7.25 -12.50 20.63
CA ARG A 187 7.67 -13.65 21.40
C ARG A 187 6.48 -14.44 21.93
N ASP A 188 5.56 -13.76 22.60
CA ASP A 188 4.33 -14.38 23.12
C ASP A 188 3.51 -15.07 22.04
N TYR A 189 3.37 -14.45 20.88
CA TYR A 189 2.69 -15.09 19.75
C TYR A 189 3.42 -16.35 19.29
N ILE A 190 4.73 -16.27 19.08
CA ILE A 190 5.52 -17.41 18.58
C ILE A 190 5.51 -18.57 19.57
N GLU A 191 5.72 -18.32 20.86
CA GLU A 191 5.86 -19.37 21.89
C GLU A 191 4.51 -19.92 22.35
N LYS A 192 3.49 -19.06 22.55
CA LYS A 192 2.23 -19.45 23.19
C LYS A 192 1.11 -19.76 22.22
N ALA A 193 1.15 -19.23 20.99
CA ALA A 193 -0.02 -19.28 20.12
C ALA A 193 0.26 -19.83 18.71
N ARG A 194 1.37 -19.48 18.09
CA ARG A 194 1.61 -19.82 16.69
C ARG A 194 1.57 -21.33 16.45
N ASN A 195 2.19 -22.12 17.33
CA ASN A 195 2.25 -23.58 17.19
C ASN A 195 0.87 -24.25 17.21
N THR A 196 -0.12 -23.65 17.89
CA THR A 196 -1.50 -24.14 17.87
C THR A 196 -2.27 -23.80 16.60
N MET A 197 -1.72 -22.93 15.77
CA MET A 197 -2.33 -22.46 14.52
C MET A 197 -1.73 -23.11 13.27
N ILE A 198 -0.58 -23.77 13.37
CA ILE A 198 0.07 -24.42 12.22
C ILE A 198 -0.55 -25.78 11.95
N PRO A 199 -0.88 -26.10 10.67
CA PRO A 199 -1.38 -27.43 10.30
C PRO A 199 -0.27 -28.48 10.17
N SER A 200 1.00 -28.05 9.96
CA SER A 200 2.18 -28.90 9.83
C SER A 200 3.46 -28.12 10.17
N GLU A 201 4.55 -28.83 10.49
CA GLU A 201 5.82 -28.21 10.88
C GLU A 201 6.51 -27.41 9.75
N ASP A 202 6.18 -27.70 8.50
CA ASP A 202 6.78 -27.02 7.32
C ASP A 202 6.28 -25.60 7.07
N VAL A 203 5.34 -25.09 7.86
CA VAL A 203 4.78 -23.75 7.66
C VAL A 203 5.77 -22.67 8.11
N LYS A 204 6.45 -22.05 7.15
CA LYS A 204 7.46 -21.00 7.39
C LYS A 204 6.86 -19.61 7.67
N ILE A 205 5.64 -19.34 7.19
CA ILE A 205 4.97 -18.04 7.35
C ILE A 205 4.78 -17.72 8.83
N LEU A 206 5.10 -16.48 9.21
CA LEU A 206 5.01 -16.01 10.59
C LEU A 206 3.55 -15.86 11.04
N PHE A 207 2.75 -15.07 10.31
CA PHE A 207 1.38 -14.74 10.70
C PHE A 207 0.35 -15.55 9.92
N LEU A 208 -0.40 -16.36 10.63
CA LEU A 208 -1.36 -17.32 10.09
C LEU A 208 -2.81 -16.85 10.29
N ASN A 209 -3.67 -17.23 9.37
CA ASN A 209 -5.12 -17.15 9.57
C ASN A 209 -5.63 -18.33 10.40
N CYS A 210 -6.97 -18.39 10.62
CA CYS A 210 -7.59 -19.47 11.42
C CYS A 210 -7.47 -20.86 10.79
N ASN A 211 -7.16 -20.95 9.50
CA ASN A 211 -7.01 -22.21 8.76
C ASN A 211 -5.53 -22.63 8.66
N GLY A 212 -4.63 -22.01 9.42
CA GLY A 212 -3.21 -22.31 9.38
C GLY A 212 -2.49 -21.86 8.11
N THR A 213 -3.13 -21.05 7.27
CA THR A 213 -2.53 -20.51 6.05
C THR A 213 -2.19 -19.04 6.20
N LYS A 214 -1.47 -18.49 5.25
CA LYS A 214 -1.07 -17.08 5.21
C LYS A 214 -2.27 -16.14 5.32
N LEU A 215 -2.17 -15.14 6.18
CA LEU A 215 -3.19 -14.09 6.29
C LEU A 215 -3.18 -13.20 5.03
N SER A 216 -4.37 -12.88 4.50
CA SER A 216 -4.50 -11.95 3.38
C SER A 216 -4.48 -10.48 3.85
N ARG A 217 -4.12 -9.55 2.94
CA ARG A 217 -4.22 -8.10 3.23
C ARG A 217 -5.64 -7.68 3.63
N GLN A 218 -6.65 -8.24 2.97
CA GLN A 218 -8.05 -7.98 3.29
C GLN A 218 -8.43 -8.55 4.66
N GLY A 219 -7.93 -9.74 4.99
CA GLY A 219 -8.11 -10.35 6.31
C GLY A 219 -7.54 -9.47 7.42
N PHE A 220 -6.30 -9.02 7.27
CA PHE A 220 -5.69 -8.10 8.23
C PHE A 220 -6.43 -6.75 8.33
N TRP A 221 -6.86 -6.18 7.21
CA TRP A 221 -7.64 -4.95 7.24
C TRP A 221 -8.98 -5.10 7.99
N LYS A 222 -9.68 -6.23 7.80
CA LYS A 222 -10.91 -6.52 8.58
C LYS A 222 -10.63 -6.58 10.08
N ILE A 223 -9.54 -7.23 10.48
CA ILE A 223 -9.10 -7.32 11.88
C ILE A 223 -8.85 -5.91 12.44
N LEU A 224 -8.02 -5.13 11.76
CA LEU A 224 -7.68 -3.76 12.17
C LEU A 224 -8.92 -2.87 12.29
N LYS A 225 -9.83 -2.93 11.32
CA LYS A 225 -11.09 -2.17 11.33
C LYS A 225 -12.01 -2.61 12.47
N GLY A 226 -12.04 -3.90 12.79
CA GLY A 226 -12.76 -4.44 13.94
C GLY A 226 -12.27 -3.81 15.25
N TYR A 227 -10.97 -3.90 15.53
CA TYR A 227 -10.37 -3.30 16.72
C TYR A 227 -10.53 -1.78 16.78
N GLY A 228 -10.43 -1.09 15.65
CA GLY A 228 -10.69 0.35 15.60
C GLY A 228 -12.12 0.73 16.00
N LYS A 229 -13.11 -0.07 15.60
CA LYS A 229 -14.50 0.11 16.00
C LYS A 229 -14.69 -0.17 17.51
N GLU A 230 -14.11 -1.26 18.01
CA GLU A 230 -14.15 -1.62 19.43
C GLU A 230 -13.46 -0.57 20.33
N ALA A 231 -12.37 0.02 19.84
CA ALA A 231 -11.65 1.12 20.48
C ALA A 231 -12.40 2.46 20.45
N GLY A 232 -13.55 2.56 19.80
CA GLY A 232 -14.32 3.79 19.66
C GLY A 232 -13.65 4.85 18.79
N ILE A 233 -12.68 4.50 17.99
CA ILE A 233 -11.95 5.44 17.13
C ILE A 233 -12.85 5.85 15.96
N LYS A 234 -13.20 7.14 15.89
CA LYS A 234 -14.10 7.68 14.86
C LYS A 234 -13.48 7.81 13.48
N LYS A 235 -12.15 7.92 13.43
CA LYS A 235 -11.39 8.03 12.17
C LYS A 235 -11.45 6.72 11.40
N GLU A 236 -11.43 6.80 10.06
CA GLU A 236 -11.28 5.61 9.23
C GLU A 236 -9.89 5.01 9.42
N ILE A 237 -9.83 3.80 9.98
CA ILE A 237 -8.57 3.10 10.22
C ILE A 237 -8.28 2.17 9.05
N THR A 238 -7.11 2.37 8.48
CA THR A 238 -6.52 1.52 7.46
C THR A 238 -5.13 1.07 7.91
N PRO A 239 -4.54 0.05 7.29
CA PRO A 239 -3.15 -0.30 7.56
C PRO A 239 -2.16 0.84 7.28
N TYR A 240 -2.50 1.75 6.38
CA TYR A 240 -1.71 2.97 6.13
C TYR A 240 -1.80 3.96 7.29
N THR A 241 -2.94 4.03 7.98
CA THR A 241 -3.13 4.91 9.14
C THR A 241 -2.09 4.64 10.22
N LEU A 242 -1.89 3.36 10.62
CA LEU A 242 -0.86 3.01 11.60
C LEU A 242 0.56 3.31 11.10
N ARG A 243 0.84 3.05 9.83
CA ARG A 243 2.14 3.37 9.24
C ARG A 243 2.39 4.88 9.18
N HIS A 244 1.35 5.70 8.91
CA HIS A 244 1.44 7.15 8.93
C HIS A 244 1.62 7.65 10.37
N SER A 245 0.89 7.08 11.34
CA SER A 245 1.05 7.42 12.76
C SER A 245 2.45 7.11 13.24
N PHE A 246 3.03 5.95 12.89
CA PHE A 246 4.43 5.65 13.18
C PHE A 246 5.37 6.74 12.65
N ALA A 247 5.22 7.14 11.38
CA ALA A 247 6.08 8.15 10.78
C ALA A 247 5.98 9.52 11.47
N ILE A 248 4.75 9.98 11.69
CA ILE A 248 4.48 11.28 12.34
C ILE A 248 4.97 11.26 13.79
N HIS A 249 4.64 10.24 14.58
CA HIS A 249 5.07 10.16 15.97
C HIS A 249 6.60 10.12 16.12
N LEU A 250 7.32 9.45 15.21
CA LEU A 250 8.79 9.50 15.20
C LEU A 250 9.30 10.91 14.93
N MET A 251 8.74 11.61 13.96
CA MET A 251 9.18 12.94 13.59
C MET A 251 8.80 13.99 14.66
N GLU A 252 7.64 13.88 15.30
CA GLU A 252 7.23 14.68 16.48
C GLU A 252 8.20 14.48 17.64
N ASN A 253 8.78 13.28 17.79
CA ASN A 253 9.81 12.98 18.78
C ASN A 253 11.25 13.26 18.28
N GLY A 254 11.41 14.04 17.22
CA GLY A 254 12.70 14.55 16.77
C GLY A 254 13.47 13.65 15.80
N ALA A 255 12.85 12.60 15.26
CA ALA A 255 13.51 11.78 14.25
C ALA A 255 13.63 12.53 12.92
N ASP A 256 14.81 12.46 12.29
CA ASP A 256 15.07 13.05 10.99
C ASP A 256 14.23 12.37 9.87
N LEU A 257 13.77 13.17 8.93
CA LEU A 257 12.97 12.73 7.77
C LEU A 257 13.67 11.64 6.94
N LYS A 258 15.01 11.74 6.81
CA LYS A 258 15.81 10.76 6.08
C LYS A 258 15.81 9.40 6.79
N PHE A 259 15.92 9.41 8.13
CA PHE A 259 15.83 8.18 8.95
C PHE A 259 14.46 7.52 8.79
N VAL A 260 13.37 8.30 8.92
CA VAL A 260 12.00 7.79 8.76
C VAL A 260 11.78 7.23 7.34
N SER A 261 12.31 7.92 6.30
CA SER A 261 12.26 7.44 4.92
C SER A 261 12.93 6.08 4.75
N GLN A 262 14.11 5.90 5.34
CA GLN A 262 14.84 4.61 5.31
C GLN A 262 14.05 3.50 6.01
N MET A 263 13.51 3.76 7.19
CA MET A 263 12.66 2.80 7.93
C MET A 263 11.46 2.38 7.09
N LEU A 264 10.79 3.34 6.47
CA LEU A 264 9.62 3.08 5.62
C LEU A 264 9.98 2.43 4.27
N GLY A 265 11.26 2.43 3.87
CA GLY A 265 11.71 1.88 2.59
C GLY A 265 11.20 2.67 1.39
N TYR A 266 11.17 4.00 1.50
CA TYR A 266 10.98 4.88 0.36
C TYR A 266 12.32 5.16 -0.31
N THR A 267 12.35 5.03 -1.63
CA THR A 267 13.52 5.36 -2.47
C THR A 267 13.51 6.81 -2.91
N ASP A 268 12.35 7.48 -2.83
CA ASP A 268 12.15 8.85 -3.24
C ASP A 268 11.65 9.69 -2.06
N THR A 269 12.32 10.81 -1.82
CA THR A 269 11.96 11.80 -0.79
C THR A 269 10.64 12.52 -1.11
N ALA A 270 10.23 12.58 -2.38
CA ALA A 270 8.94 13.15 -2.77
C ALA A 270 7.75 12.42 -2.10
N ALA A 271 7.90 11.12 -1.80
CA ALA A 271 6.89 10.37 -1.06
C ALA A 271 6.79 10.80 0.41
N MET A 272 7.83 11.46 0.95
CA MET A 272 7.90 11.93 2.34
C MET A 272 7.30 13.33 2.50
N GLN A 273 7.08 14.09 1.41
CA GLN A 273 6.54 15.44 1.48
C GLN A 273 5.17 15.47 2.21
N VAL A 274 4.37 14.43 2.05
CA VAL A 274 3.09 14.32 2.74
C VAL A 274 3.20 14.36 4.27
N TYR A 275 4.31 13.86 4.82
CA TYR A 275 4.55 13.90 6.27
C TYR A 275 5.03 15.27 6.73
N ALA A 276 5.89 15.93 5.96
CA ALA A 276 6.28 17.30 6.20
C ALA A 276 5.05 18.24 6.19
N ASP A 277 4.19 18.11 5.19
CA ASP A 277 2.94 18.89 5.07
C ASP A 277 2.01 18.71 6.28
N ILE A 278 1.93 17.48 6.84
CA ILE A 278 1.12 17.18 8.04
C ILE A 278 1.70 17.89 9.27
N LEU A 279 3.02 17.81 9.48
CA LEU A 279 3.68 18.46 10.60
C LEU A 279 3.56 19.99 10.52
N ASP A 280 3.77 20.56 9.33
CA ASP A 280 3.62 22.00 9.10
C ASP A 280 2.18 22.47 9.36
N SER A 281 1.18 21.69 8.98
CA SER A 281 -0.22 22.01 9.26
C SER A 281 -0.54 21.96 10.76
N GLY A 282 -0.01 20.96 11.46
CA GLY A 282 -0.15 20.83 12.91
C GLY A 282 0.49 22.01 13.67
N MET A 283 1.70 22.41 13.26
CA MET A 283 2.36 23.60 13.85
C MET A 283 1.57 24.89 13.59
N ARG A 284 0.99 25.06 12.40
CA ARG A 284 0.16 26.24 12.10
C ARG A 284 -1.13 26.26 12.93
N GLU A 285 -1.79 25.12 13.06
CA GLU A 285 -3.00 25.01 13.92
C GLU A 285 -2.68 25.31 15.39
N GLU A 286 -1.56 24.80 15.91
CA GLU A 286 -1.12 25.04 17.28
C GLU A 286 -0.73 26.51 17.48
N TYR A 287 -0.03 27.11 16.52
CA TYR A 287 0.27 28.55 16.52
C TYR A 287 -1.02 29.37 16.56
N GLN A 288 -1.99 29.06 15.70
CA GLN A 288 -3.28 29.77 15.67
C GLN A 288 -4.08 29.66 16.95
N LYS A 289 -3.98 28.52 17.66
CA LYS A 289 -4.68 28.30 18.95
C LYS A 289 -3.96 28.99 20.11
N SER A 290 -2.65 29.07 20.07
CA SER A 290 -1.83 29.41 21.23
C SER A 290 -1.25 30.84 21.17
N HIS A 291 -1.13 31.43 19.99
CA HIS A 291 -0.51 32.73 19.83
C HIS A 291 -1.53 33.87 19.95
N PRO A 292 -1.30 34.86 20.84
CA PRO A 292 -2.27 35.94 21.10
C PRO A 292 -2.57 36.86 19.91
N ARG A 293 -1.79 36.74 18.82
CA ARG A 293 -1.93 37.55 17.60
C ARG A 293 -2.03 36.68 16.34
N ALA A 294 -2.45 35.39 16.45
CA ALA A 294 -2.67 34.52 15.31
C ALA A 294 -3.94 34.91 14.54
#